data_d7d1e6d7fed22ddf796efb00ead4448d
#
_entry.id   d7d1e6d7fed22ddf796efb00ead4448d
#
_cell.length_a   1.000
_cell.length_b   1.000
_cell.length_c   1.000
_cell.angle_alpha   90.00
_cell.angle_beta   90.00
_cell.angle_gamma   90.00
#
_symmetry.space_group_name_H-M   'P 1'
#
loop_
_entity.id
_entity.type
_entity.pdbx_description
1 polymer ?
#
loop_
_entity_poly.entity_id
_entity_poly.type
_entity_poly.pdbx_seq_one_letter_code
_entity_poly.pdbx_strand_id
1 'polypeptide(L)'
;MADNNSYKQTPRRRGPGGGMAPAEKAKNFKGSISKLMQYIGRYKIAILAVMIMAAASTVFTVIGPKVLGKATTGLSEGLMKKITGTGGIDFSYIGRILIIVLCLYACSAIFSFIQGWIMTGVSQKVCYRLRKEISEKINRMPMKYFESRTYGEVLSRITNDVDTLGMGLNQSITTIITSVATMIGVRSEEHTSELQSP
;
A
#
# COMPACT_ATOMS: atom_id res chain seq x y z
N MET A 1 -24.27 31.29 56.62
CA MET A 1 -23.49 30.07 56.58
C MET A 1 -23.90 29.32 55.36
N ALA A 2 -23.15 29.46 54.28
CA ALA A 2 -23.43 28.79 53.00
C ALA A 2 -22.22 27.91 52.73
N ASP A 3 -22.47 26.62 52.75
CA ASP A 3 -21.49 25.56 52.55
C ASP A 3 -21.26 25.34 51.07
N ASN A 4 -20.09 25.70 50.57
CA ASN A 4 -19.72 25.64 49.16
C ASN A 4 -18.97 24.33 48.88
N ASN A 5 -19.71 23.26 48.62
CA ASN A 5 -19.17 21.94 48.36
C ASN A 5 -18.83 21.79 46.88
N SER A 6 -17.65 22.27 46.49
CA SER A 6 -17.13 22.09 45.15
C SER A 6 -16.64 20.63 44.95
N TYR A 7 -17.50 19.85 44.30
CA TYR A 7 -17.13 18.47 43.86
C TYR A 7 -15.99 18.52 42.86
N LYS A 8 -14.81 18.09 43.28
CA LYS A 8 -13.68 17.77 42.39
C LYS A 8 -14.12 16.65 41.45
N GLN A 9 -14.32 16.98 40.20
CA GLN A 9 -14.51 15.98 39.15
C GLN A 9 -13.20 15.21 38.95
N THR A 10 -13.20 13.97 39.35
CA THR A 10 -12.13 13.00 39.02
C THR A 10 -12.07 12.78 37.51
N PRO A 11 -10.89 12.79 36.90
CA PRO A 11 -10.76 12.53 35.47
C PRO A 11 -11.21 11.09 35.16
N ARG A 12 -12.24 10.96 34.30
CA ARG A 12 -12.72 9.69 33.80
C ARG A 12 -11.56 8.95 33.12
N ARG A 13 -11.14 7.82 33.70
CA ARG A 13 -10.28 6.83 33.05
C ARG A 13 -10.92 6.42 31.72
N ARG A 14 -10.36 6.89 30.60
CA ARG A 14 -10.63 6.34 29.27
C ARG A 14 -10.09 4.91 29.22
N GLY A 15 -10.98 3.95 28.97
CA GLY A 15 -10.65 2.55 28.73
C GLY A 15 -9.80 2.39 27.44
N PRO A 16 -9.22 1.18 27.19
CA PRO A 16 -8.33 0.92 26.05
C PRO A 16 -9.11 0.73 24.74
N GLY A 17 -9.87 1.76 24.34
CA GLY A 17 -10.49 1.90 23.04
C GLY A 17 -9.91 3.17 22.40
N GLY A 18 -8.69 3.08 21.85
CA GLY A 18 -8.00 4.18 21.22
C GLY A 18 -8.72 4.65 19.95
N GLY A 19 -9.75 5.50 20.12
CA GLY A 19 -10.18 6.36 19.02
C GLY A 19 -9.00 7.27 18.65
N MET A 20 -8.56 7.22 17.40
CA MET A 20 -7.60 8.16 16.83
C MET A 20 -8.06 9.57 17.19
N ALA A 21 -7.25 10.30 17.98
CA ALA A 21 -7.45 11.72 18.17
C ALA A 21 -7.50 12.38 16.77
N PRO A 22 -8.41 13.34 16.52
CA PRO A 22 -8.45 14.00 15.21
C PRO A 22 -7.08 14.59 14.94
N ALA A 23 -6.50 14.19 13.80
CA ALA A 23 -5.17 14.63 13.38
C ALA A 23 -5.14 16.15 13.35
N GLU A 24 -4.32 16.75 14.19
CA GLU A 24 -4.09 18.19 14.22
C GLU A 24 -3.64 18.62 12.83
N LYS A 25 -4.42 19.46 12.16
CA LYS A 25 -4.11 19.91 10.79
C LYS A 25 -2.72 20.53 10.77
N ALA A 26 -1.81 19.92 10.02
CA ALA A 26 -0.43 20.38 9.89
C ALA A 26 -0.44 21.86 9.46
N LYS A 27 0.13 22.73 10.28
CA LYS A 27 0.21 24.20 10.07
C LYS A 27 0.84 24.59 8.73
N ASN A 28 1.60 23.69 8.08
CA ASN A 28 2.28 23.90 6.80
C ASN A 28 2.32 22.60 5.97
N PHE A 29 1.15 22.14 5.52
CA PHE A 29 1.01 20.88 4.78
C PHE A 29 1.89 20.80 3.52
N LYS A 30 1.91 21.87 2.69
CA LYS A 30 2.77 21.94 1.49
C LYS A 30 4.26 21.83 1.81
N GLY A 31 4.73 22.51 2.86
CA GLY A 31 6.12 22.47 3.26
C GLY A 31 6.54 21.09 3.82
N SER A 32 5.63 20.43 4.55
CA SER A 32 5.87 19.07 5.09
C SER A 32 5.93 18.03 3.98
N ILE A 33 5.00 18.08 3.03
CA ILE A 33 5.02 17.19 1.84
C ILE A 33 6.26 17.43 0.99
N SER A 34 6.64 18.69 0.74
CA SER A 34 7.83 19.00 -0.07
C SER A 34 9.10 18.42 0.56
N LYS A 35 9.27 18.55 1.87
CA LYS A 35 10.39 17.90 2.58
C LYS A 35 10.34 16.39 2.48
N LEU A 36 9.17 15.79 2.66
CA LEU A 36 8.98 14.35 2.55
C LEU A 36 9.34 13.84 1.14
N MET A 37 8.90 14.54 0.12
CA MET A 37 9.26 14.24 -1.28
C MET A 37 10.75 14.37 -1.55
N GLN A 38 11.43 15.30 -0.88
CA GLN A 38 12.88 15.44 -0.96
C GLN A 38 13.62 14.25 -0.33
N TYR A 39 13.13 13.70 0.80
CA TYR A 39 13.67 12.48 1.40
C TYR A 39 13.47 11.26 0.49
N ILE A 40 12.28 11.12 -0.09
CA ILE A 40 11.92 10.03 -1.00
C ILE A 40 12.69 10.16 -2.32
N GLY A 41 12.88 11.37 -2.83
CA GLY A 41 13.59 11.65 -4.07
C GLY A 41 15.04 11.14 -4.11
N ARG A 42 15.65 10.90 -2.96
CA ARG A 42 16.96 10.24 -2.87
C ARG A 42 16.92 8.77 -3.27
N TYR A 43 15.76 8.13 -3.18
CA TYR A 43 15.53 6.72 -3.52
C TYR A 43 14.82 6.53 -4.86
N LYS A 44 14.93 7.52 -5.77
CA LYS A 44 14.26 7.51 -7.09
C LYS A 44 14.49 6.24 -7.90
N ILE A 45 15.69 5.63 -7.82
CA ILE A 45 15.99 4.38 -8.52
C ILE A 45 15.18 3.22 -7.93
N ALA A 46 15.07 3.14 -6.59
CA ALA A 46 14.26 2.12 -5.94
C ALA A 46 12.77 2.30 -6.25
N ILE A 47 12.28 3.54 -6.28
CA ILE A 47 10.89 3.85 -6.66
C ILE A 47 10.64 3.49 -8.12
N LEU A 48 11.57 3.77 -9.02
CA LEU A 48 11.48 3.36 -10.42
C LEU A 48 11.40 1.82 -10.55
N ALA A 49 12.24 1.10 -9.80
CA ALA A 49 12.17 -0.36 -9.76
C ALA A 49 10.81 -0.86 -9.25
N VAL A 50 10.27 -0.24 -8.19
CA VAL A 50 8.93 -0.54 -7.67
C VAL A 50 7.86 -0.29 -8.72
N MET A 51 7.94 0.80 -9.48
CA MET A 51 7.01 1.10 -10.58
C MET A 51 7.07 0.04 -11.69
N ILE A 52 8.26 -0.39 -12.08
CA ILE A 52 8.44 -1.44 -13.11
C ILE A 52 7.85 -2.77 -12.61
N MET A 53 8.12 -3.15 -11.36
CA MET A 53 7.58 -4.38 -10.77
C MET A 53 6.05 -4.33 -10.66
N ALA A 54 5.49 -3.18 -10.27
CA ALA A 54 4.05 -2.97 -10.20
C ALA A 54 3.41 -3.11 -11.58
N ALA A 55 3.98 -2.46 -12.60
CA ALA A 55 3.50 -2.57 -13.98
C ALA A 55 3.53 -4.02 -14.48
N ALA A 56 4.63 -4.75 -14.27
CA ALA A 56 4.75 -6.16 -14.64
C ALA A 56 3.70 -7.02 -13.91
N SER A 57 3.57 -6.86 -12.58
CA SER A 57 2.55 -7.58 -11.80
C SER A 57 1.14 -7.30 -12.30
N THR A 58 0.83 -6.04 -12.62
CA THR A 58 -0.49 -5.63 -13.13
C THR A 58 -0.79 -6.29 -14.48
N VAL A 59 0.16 -6.33 -15.40
CA VAL A 59 0.00 -7.00 -16.70
C VAL A 59 -0.42 -8.46 -16.51
N PHE A 60 0.25 -9.21 -15.64
CA PHE A 60 -0.11 -10.60 -15.35
C PHE A 60 -1.50 -10.73 -14.70
N THR A 61 -1.84 -9.80 -13.80
CA THR A 61 -3.13 -9.81 -13.12
C THR A 61 -4.29 -9.51 -14.07
N VAL A 62 -4.09 -8.62 -15.05
CA VAL A 62 -5.10 -8.25 -16.04
C VAL A 62 -5.27 -9.35 -17.11
N ILE A 63 -4.18 -10.00 -17.53
CA ILE A 63 -4.24 -11.09 -18.52
C ILE A 63 -4.89 -12.37 -17.92
N GLY A 64 -4.71 -12.62 -16.62
CA GLY A 64 -5.19 -13.82 -15.95
C GLY A 64 -6.68 -14.14 -16.19
N PRO A 65 -7.62 -13.23 -15.93
CA PRO A 65 -9.05 -13.44 -16.17
C PRO A 65 -9.39 -13.71 -17.64
N LYS A 66 -8.67 -13.09 -18.59
CA LYS A 66 -8.86 -13.28 -20.02
C LYS A 66 -8.48 -14.70 -20.48
N VAL A 67 -7.36 -15.21 -19.96
CA VAL A 67 -6.93 -16.59 -20.21
C VAL A 67 -7.88 -17.58 -19.53
N LEU A 68 -8.34 -17.28 -18.32
CA LEU A 68 -9.32 -18.10 -17.59
C LEU A 68 -10.65 -18.17 -18.33
N GLY A 69 -11.08 -17.07 -18.97
CA GLY A 69 -12.28 -17.04 -19.82
C GLY A 69 -12.27 -18.09 -20.92
N LYS A 70 -11.11 -18.38 -21.53
CA LYS A 70 -10.97 -19.44 -22.53
C LYS A 70 -11.25 -20.83 -21.95
N ALA A 71 -10.88 -21.08 -20.70
CA ALA A 71 -11.19 -22.34 -20.03
C ALA A 71 -12.71 -22.48 -19.80
N THR A 72 -13.37 -21.39 -19.40
CA THR A 72 -14.83 -21.37 -19.20
C THR A 72 -15.58 -21.60 -20.52
N THR A 73 -15.14 -20.96 -21.62
CA THR A 73 -15.70 -21.17 -22.94
C THR A 73 -15.49 -22.63 -23.41
N GLY A 74 -14.28 -23.16 -23.25
CA GLY A 74 -13.99 -24.56 -23.59
C GLY A 74 -14.82 -25.57 -22.78
N LEU A 75 -15.10 -25.26 -21.52
CA LEU A 75 -15.99 -26.07 -20.69
C LEU A 75 -17.45 -26.02 -21.20
N SER A 76 -17.96 -24.83 -21.51
CA SER A 76 -19.34 -24.65 -22.00
C SER A 76 -19.55 -25.33 -23.35
N GLU A 77 -18.62 -25.20 -24.28
CA GLU A 77 -18.64 -25.87 -25.59
C GLU A 77 -18.56 -27.39 -25.43
N GLY A 78 -17.67 -27.88 -24.56
CA GLY A 78 -17.55 -29.32 -24.31
C GLY A 78 -18.81 -29.92 -23.69
N LEU A 79 -19.47 -29.16 -22.76
CA LEU A 79 -20.75 -29.57 -22.20
C LEU A 79 -21.86 -29.62 -23.26
N MET A 80 -21.94 -28.63 -24.14
CA MET A 80 -22.89 -28.58 -25.23
C MET A 80 -22.71 -29.77 -26.20
N LYS A 81 -21.46 -30.07 -26.60
CA LYS A 81 -21.10 -31.25 -27.42
C LYS A 81 -21.51 -32.55 -26.75
N LYS A 82 -21.38 -32.66 -25.44
CA LYS A 82 -21.81 -33.84 -24.68
C LYS A 82 -23.33 -34.00 -24.66
N ILE A 83 -24.09 -32.90 -24.53
CA ILE A 83 -25.56 -32.91 -24.55
C ILE A 83 -26.09 -33.25 -25.94
N THR A 84 -25.46 -32.75 -27.02
CA THR A 84 -25.83 -33.02 -28.40
C THR A 84 -25.32 -34.36 -28.94
N GLY A 85 -24.56 -35.11 -28.14
CA GLY A 85 -23.99 -36.41 -28.54
C GLY A 85 -22.87 -36.35 -29.56
N THR A 86 -22.34 -35.14 -29.83
CA THR A 86 -21.31 -34.90 -30.88
C THR A 86 -19.87 -34.93 -30.34
N GLY A 87 -19.68 -35.10 -29.04
CA GLY A 87 -18.33 -35.14 -28.41
C GLY A 87 -18.37 -35.04 -26.89
N GLY A 88 -17.24 -34.68 -26.28
CA GLY A 88 -17.09 -34.56 -24.83
C GLY A 88 -16.29 -33.35 -24.44
N ILE A 89 -16.08 -33.18 -23.13
CA ILE A 89 -15.28 -32.12 -22.54
C ILE A 89 -13.79 -32.51 -22.67
N ASP A 90 -12.98 -31.62 -23.24
CA ASP A 90 -11.53 -31.80 -23.31
C ASP A 90 -10.88 -31.30 -22.03
N PHE A 91 -10.78 -32.17 -21.02
CA PHE A 91 -10.12 -31.87 -19.74
C PHE A 91 -8.63 -31.58 -19.88
N SER A 92 -7.99 -32.10 -20.94
CA SER A 92 -6.57 -31.86 -21.19
C SER A 92 -6.31 -30.41 -21.62
N TYR A 93 -7.17 -29.88 -22.46
CA TYR A 93 -7.15 -28.48 -22.87
C TYR A 93 -7.42 -27.53 -21.70
N ILE A 94 -8.46 -27.79 -20.90
CA ILE A 94 -8.81 -27.01 -19.73
C ILE A 94 -7.68 -27.05 -18.69
N GLY A 95 -7.12 -28.23 -18.40
CA GLY A 95 -6.02 -28.40 -17.49
C GLY A 95 -4.78 -27.59 -17.88
N ARG A 96 -4.46 -27.57 -19.17
CA ARG A 96 -3.35 -26.76 -19.71
C ARG A 96 -3.57 -25.26 -19.50
N ILE A 97 -4.78 -24.75 -19.73
CA ILE A 97 -5.12 -23.35 -19.47
C ILE A 97 -5.00 -23.02 -17.98
N LEU A 98 -5.49 -23.89 -17.11
CA LEU A 98 -5.42 -23.67 -15.65
C LEU A 98 -3.98 -23.61 -15.16
N ILE A 99 -3.08 -24.45 -15.69
CA ILE A 99 -1.65 -24.40 -15.36
C ILE A 99 -1.05 -23.08 -15.83
N ILE A 100 -1.37 -22.59 -17.02
CA ILE A 100 -0.91 -21.30 -17.52
C ILE A 100 -1.38 -20.17 -16.61
N VAL A 101 -2.65 -20.16 -16.22
CA VAL A 101 -3.21 -19.15 -15.31
C VAL A 101 -2.53 -19.19 -13.94
N LEU A 102 -2.27 -20.40 -13.42
CA LEU A 102 -1.54 -20.58 -12.16
C LEU A 102 -0.13 -19.99 -12.25
N CYS A 103 0.59 -20.25 -13.34
CA CYS A 103 1.92 -19.66 -13.57
C CYS A 103 1.87 -18.14 -13.67
N LEU A 104 0.87 -17.56 -14.37
CA LEU A 104 0.70 -16.11 -14.46
C LEU A 104 0.48 -15.47 -13.09
N TYR A 105 -0.39 -16.04 -12.27
CA TYR A 105 -0.63 -15.52 -10.91
C TYR A 105 0.57 -15.73 -9.99
N ALA A 106 1.29 -16.84 -10.11
CA ALA A 106 2.52 -17.04 -9.37
C ALA A 106 3.58 -15.99 -9.72
N CYS A 107 3.79 -15.70 -11.01
CA CYS A 107 4.67 -14.62 -11.46
C CYS A 107 4.20 -13.25 -10.90
N SER A 108 2.92 -12.94 -10.99
CA SER A 108 2.36 -11.70 -10.43
C SER A 108 2.64 -11.58 -8.94
N ALA A 109 2.45 -12.66 -8.18
CA ALA A 109 2.72 -12.68 -6.74
C ALA A 109 4.21 -12.45 -6.42
N ILE A 110 5.11 -13.02 -7.19
CA ILE A 110 6.56 -12.81 -7.04
C ILE A 110 6.92 -11.33 -7.28
N PHE A 111 6.41 -10.72 -8.36
CA PHE A 111 6.66 -9.30 -8.63
C PHE A 111 6.09 -8.40 -7.53
N SER A 112 4.88 -8.68 -7.05
CA SER A 112 4.26 -7.95 -5.94
C SER A 112 5.06 -8.10 -4.64
N PHE A 113 5.59 -9.28 -4.37
CA PHE A 113 6.44 -9.53 -3.20
C PHE A 113 7.73 -8.72 -3.26
N ILE A 114 8.44 -8.75 -4.40
CA ILE A 114 9.67 -8.00 -4.59
C ILE A 114 9.41 -6.50 -4.47
N GLN A 115 8.33 -6.01 -5.07
CA GLN A 115 7.88 -4.62 -4.94
C GLN A 115 7.69 -4.21 -3.47
N GLY A 116 6.95 -4.99 -2.69
CA GLY A 116 6.71 -4.74 -1.28
C GLY A 116 7.99 -4.74 -0.45
N TRP A 117 8.91 -5.67 -0.75
CA TRP A 117 10.20 -5.75 -0.07
C TRP A 117 11.07 -4.52 -0.33
N ILE A 118 11.19 -4.09 -1.60
CA ILE A 118 11.93 -2.87 -1.96
C ILE A 118 11.30 -1.65 -1.27
N MET A 119 9.97 -1.52 -1.30
CA MET A 119 9.28 -0.37 -0.72
C MET A 119 9.42 -0.32 0.81
N THR A 120 9.36 -1.46 1.48
CA THR A 120 9.63 -1.57 2.92
C THR A 120 11.06 -1.12 3.24
N GLY A 121 12.04 -1.55 2.45
CA GLY A 121 13.44 -1.12 2.60
C GLY A 121 13.62 0.40 2.43
N VAL A 122 12.93 1.02 1.49
CA VAL A 122 12.94 2.48 1.29
C VAL A 122 12.32 3.18 2.50
N SER A 123 11.15 2.74 2.95
CA SER A 123 10.44 3.29 4.11
C SER A 123 11.31 3.25 5.37
N GLN A 124 11.93 2.11 5.66
CA GLN A 124 12.82 1.95 6.81
C GLN A 124 14.04 2.90 6.77
N LYS A 125 14.65 3.07 5.60
CA LYS A 125 15.78 4.00 5.42
C LYS A 125 15.35 5.47 5.61
N VAL A 126 14.15 5.84 5.16
CA VAL A 126 13.58 7.17 5.39
C VAL A 126 13.33 7.39 6.89
N CYS A 127 12.70 6.43 7.59
CA CYS A 127 12.46 6.50 9.02
C CYS A 127 13.76 6.59 9.85
N TYR A 128 14.75 5.77 9.51
CA TYR A 128 16.06 5.82 10.16
C TYR A 128 16.70 7.22 10.06
N ARG A 129 16.65 7.79 8.86
CA ARG A 129 17.20 9.12 8.63
C ARG A 129 16.43 10.21 9.38
N LEU A 130 15.10 10.15 9.39
CA LEU A 130 14.27 11.07 10.15
C LEU A 130 14.58 10.98 11.65
N ARG A 131 14.68 9.78 12.21
CA ARG A 131 15.05 9.58 13.61
C ARG A 131 16.42 10.19 13.93
N LYS A 132 17.39 9.95 13.05
CA LYS A 132 18.75 10.52 13.22
C LYS A 132 18.70 12.04 13.22
N GLU A 133 18.05 12.68 12.25
CA GLU A 133 17.95 14.14 12.15
C GLU A 133 17.17 14.75 13.32
N ILE A 134 16.10 14.09 13.78
CA ILE A 134 15.35 14.53 14.98
C ILE A 134 16.23 14.43 16.22
N SER A 135 16.94 13.32 16.43
CA SER A 135 17.83 13.12 17.56
C SER A 135 18.97 14.15 17.57
N GLU A 136 19.62 14.39 16.43
CA GLU A 136 20.66 15.44 16.32
C GLU A 136 20.10 16.84 16.61
N LYS A 137 18.88 17.13 16.19
CA LYS A 137 18.23 18.40 16.45
C LYS A 137 17.90 18.56 17.94
N ILE A 138 17.41 17.52 18.58
CA ILE A 138 17.09 17.50 20.01
C ILE A 138 18.35 17.76 20.83
N ASN A 139 19.46 17.12 20.50
CA ASN A 139 20.73 17.31 21.19
C ASN A 139 21.28 18.76 21.09
N ARG A 140 20.81 19.54 20.15
CA ARG A 140 21.20 20.98 19.97
C ARG A 140 20.16 21.94 20.54
N MET A 141 19.06 21.47 21.14
CA MET A 141 18.04 22.35 21.70
C MET A 141 18.43 22.90 23.07
N PRO A 142 18.05 24.15 23.37
CA PRO A 142 18.33 24.74 24.70
C PRO A 142 17.49 24.05 25.79
N MET A 143 18.00 24.01 27.00
CA MET A 143 17.38 23.39 28.19
C MET A 143 15.92 23.85 28.41
N LYS A 144 15.64 25.12 28.13
CA LYS A 144 14.31 25.74 28.26
C LYS A 144 13.21 24.98 27.44
N TYR A 145 13.59 24.30 26.38
CA TYR A 145 12.64 23.47 25.59
C TYR A 145 12.20 22.24 26.38
N PHE A 146 13.12 21.64 27.15
CA PHE A 146 12.84 20.43 27.94
C PHE A 146 12.09 20.74 29.26
N GLU A 147 12.21 21.96 29.77
CA GLU A 147 11.43 22.41 30.90
C GLU A 147 9.94 22.55 30.63
N SER A 148 9.58 22.82 29.37
CA SER A 148 8.19 23.00 28.92
C SER A 148 7.51 21.73 28.40
N ARG A 149 8.22 20.61 28.29
CA ARG A 149 7.72 19.35 27.74
C ARG A 149 8.21 18.14 28.52
N THR A 150 7.37 17.12 28.62
CA THR A 150 7.80 15.88 29.28
C THR A 150 8.74 15.08 28.37
N TYR A 151 9.74 14.43 28.98
CA TYR A 151 10.66 13.54 28.27
C TYR A 151 9.92 12.45 27.46
N GLY A 152 8.82 11.91 28.01
CA GLY A 152 7.98 10.94 27.36
C GLY A 152 7.32 11.46 26.08
N GLU A 153 6.91 12.74 26.03
CA GLU A 153 6.33 13.34 24.81
C GLU A 153 7.39 13.42 23.70
N VAL A 154 8.59 13.84 24.03
CA VAL A 154 9.70 13.93 23.06
C VAL A 154 10.07 12.55 22.52
N LEU A 155 10.17 11.55 23.40
CA LEU A 155 10.48 10.17 23.03
C LEU A 155 9.38 9.55 22.15
N SER A 156 8.11 9.79 22.49
CA SER A 156 6.96 9.31 21.71
C SER A 156 6.99 9.86 20.28
N ARG A 157 7.37 11.12 20.09
CA ARG A 157 7.51 11.71 18.74
C ARG A 157 8.61 11.06 17.91
N ILE A 158 9.74 10.71 18.54
CA ILE A 158 10.86 10.06 17.84
C ILE A 158 10.51 8.63 17.44
N THR A 159 9.75 7.92 18.28
CA THR A 159 9.41 6.51 18.05
C THR A 159 8.08 6.38 17.28
N ASN A 160 6.97 6.73 17.91
CA ASN A 160 5.64 6.44 17.39
C ASN A 160 5.26 7.27 16.16
N ASP A 161 5.58 8.59 16.15
CA ASP A 161 5.20 9.45 15.03
C ASP A 161 6.02 9.09 13.79
N VAL A 162 7.32 8.78 13.94
CA VAL A 162 8.16 8.36 12.82
C VAL A 162 7.76 6.98 12.29
N ASP A 163 7.38 6.04 13.18
CA ASP A 163 6.88 4.72 12.75
C ASP A 163 5.55 4.82 12.02
N THR A 164 4.63 5.61 12.54
CA THR A 164 3.33 5.88 11.89
C THR A 164 3.53 6.52 10.50
N LEU A 165 4.47 7.46 10.40
CA LEU A 165 4.82 8.08 9.13
C LEU A 165 5.44 7.06 8.16
N GLY A 166 6.31 6.16 8.63
CA GLY A 166 6.91 5.09 7.84
C GLY A 166 5.88 4.09 7.30
N MET A 167 4.94 3.67 8.14
CA MET A 167 3.84 2.80 7.72
C MET A 167 2.92 3.49 6.71
N GLY A 168 2.55 4.74 6.98
CA GLY A 168 1.73 5.55 6.07
C GLY A 168 2.40 5.79 4.72
N LEU A 169 3.70 6.05 4.70
CA LEU A 169 4.49 6.18 3.47
C LEU A 169 4.49 4.89 2.65
N ASN A 170 4.83 3.77 3.29
CA ASN A 170 4.85 2.48 2.63
C ASN A 170 3.50 2.16 1.99
N GLN A 171 2.42 2.28 2.76
CA GLN A 171 1.06 2.01 2.29
C GLN A 171 0.62 2.98 1.18
N SER A 172 0.79 4.29 1.39
CA SER A 172 0.30 5.30 0.44
C SER A 172 1.03 5.24 -0.89
N ILE A 173 2.36 5.12 -0.89
CA ILE A 173 3.16 5.07 -2.12
C ILE A 173 2.86 3.78 -2.88
N THR A 174 2.81 2.64 -2.19
CA THR A 174 2.45 1.35 -2.81
C THR A 174 1.06 1.43 -3.44
N THR A 175 0.06 1.93 -2.71
CA THR A 175 -1.31 2.06 -3.22
C THR A 175 -1.39 2.99 -4.45
N ILE A 176 -0.71 4.13 -4.43
CA ILE A 176 -0.69 5.05 -5.57
C ILE A 176 -0.08 4.37 -6.81
N ILE A 177 1.07 3.72 -6.64
CA ILE A 177 1.77 3.05 -7.75
C ILE A 177 0.92 1.92 -8.33
N THR A 178 0.36 1.06 -7.49
CA THR A 178 -0.49 -0.05 -7.95
C THR A 178 -1.77 0.44 -8.59
N SER A 179 -2.43 1.46 -8.03
CA SER A 179 -3.66 2.03 -8.61
C SER A 179 -3.41 2.65 -9.99
N VAL A 180 -2.32 3.40 -10.14
CA VAL A 180 -1.93 3.99 -11.45
C VAL A 180 -1.61 2.88 -12.45
N ALA A 181 -0.84 1.86 -12.05
CA ALA A 181 -0.49 0.74 -12.91
C ALA A 181 -1.75 -0.05 -13.35
N THR A 182 -2.69 -0.29 -12.42
CA THR A 182 -3.96 -0.97 -12.72
C THR A 182 -4.83 -0.15 -13.67
N MET A 183 -4.95 1.16 -13.44
CA MET A 183 -5.72 2.05 -14.32
C MET A 183 -5.18 2.07 -15.75
N ILE A 184 -3.86 2.14 -15.91
CA ILE A 184 -3.20 2.09 -17.22
C ILE A 184 -3.39 0.71 -17.86
N GLY A 185 -3.23 -0.37 -17.08
CA GLY A 185 -3.38 -1.75 -17.57
C GLY A 185 -4.78 -2.05 -18.08
N VAL A 186 -5.81 -1.69 -17.31
CA VAL A 186 -7.22 -1.89 -17.69
C VAL A 186 -7.57 -1.05 -18.92
N ARG A 187 -7.19 0.22 -18.95
CA ARG A 187 -7.46 1.09 -20.10
C ARG A 187 -6.76 0.62 -21.38
N SER A 188 -5.54 0.10 -21.26
CA SER A 188 -4.81 -0.49 -22.39
C SER A 188 -5.52 -1.73 -22.95
N GLU A 189 -6.15 -2.52 -22.08
CA GLU A 189 -6.91 -3.71 -22.48
C GLU A 189 -8.24 -3.34 -23.19
N GLU A 190 -8.97 -2.36 -22.67
CA GLU A 190 -10.18 -1.83 -23.33
C GLU A 190 -9.88 -1.37 -24.75
N HIS A 191 -8.83 -0.58 -24.93
CA HIS A 191 -8.45 -0.09 -26.26
C HIS A 191 -8.03 -1.20 -27.22
N THR A 192 -7.41 -2.27 -26.69
CA THR A 192 -7.00 -3.43 -27.52
C THR A 192 -8.22 -4.30 -27.91
N SER A 193 -9.22 -4.40 -27.03
CA SER A 193 -10.44 -5.17 -27.30
C SER A 193 -11.37 -4.46 -28.27
N GLU A 194 -11.45 -3.12 -28.24
CA GLU A 194 -12.20 -2.33 -29.22
C GLU A 194 -11.64 -2.46 -30.64
N LEU A 195 -10.32 -2.53 -30.79
CA LEU A 195 -9.66 -2.71 -32.09
C LEU A 195 -9.80 -4.14 -32.65
N GLN A 196 -10.24 -5.11 -31.85
CA GLN A 196 -10.48 -6.50 -32.27
C GLN A 196 -11.95 -6.82 -32.47
N SER A 197 -12.84 -5.87 -32.26
CA SER A 197 -14.27 -6.00 -32.63
C SER A 197 -14.42 -5.68 -34.10
N PRO A 198 -14.96 -6.64 -34.93
CA PRO A 198 -15.20 -6.45 -36.37
C PRO A 198 -16.31 -5.41 -36.62
#